data_3f7318ce3be2b37155e5117705710df1
#
_entry.id   3f7318ce3be2b37155e5117705710df1
#
_cell.length_a   1.000
_cell.length_b   1.000
_cell.length_c   1.000
_cell.angle_alpha   90.00
_cell.angle_beta   90.00
_cell.angle_gamma   90.00
#
_symmetry.space_group_name_H-M   'P 1'
#
loop_
_entity.id
_entity.type
_entity.pdbx_description
1 polymer ?
#
loop_
_entity_poly.entity_id
_entity_poly.type
_entity_poly.pdbx_seq_one_letter_code
_entity_poly.pdbx_strand_id
1 'polypeptide(L)'
;RLAAGILKADEGHVTIDGEEVFENIKAKKKFFYIPDDAHFFSNASPLDMMEYYSVVYERFDKARFHKLMGNFGLDEKRKIHTFSKGMKKQVSVILGICSNTDYLFCDETFDGLDPVMRQAVKSIFAAEIEDRNMTPVIASHNLRELEDICDHVGLLHKGGILLSKDLDDMKLNIHKIQCVLKEGMTADDLKGLQILSQEGRGRLLTLTVRGTKQEAEDIMNRYEPVFFECIPLSLEEIFISETEVAGYDIRKLIF
;
A
#
# COMPACT_ATOMS: atom_id res chain seq x y z
N ARG A 1 -14.16 -6.54 -0.42
CA ARG A 1 -15.65 -6.60 -0.29
C ARG A 1 -16.07 -7.46 0.89
N LEU A 2 -15.41 -8.60 1.15
CA LEU A 2 -15.63 -9.43 2.34
C LEU A 2 -15.30 -8.65 3.62
N ALA A 3 -14.12 -8.01 3.67
CA ALA A 3 -13.69 -7.20 4.82
C ALA A 3 -14.65 -6.04 5.12
N ALA A 4 -15.29 -5.47 4.10
CA ALA A 4 -16.31 -4.41 4.26
C ALA A 4 -17.72 -4.96 4.52
N GLY A 5 -17.91 -6.27 4.65
CA GLY A 5 -19.21 -6.90 4.86
C GLY A 5 -20.22 -6.62 3.75
N ILE A 6 -19.75 -6.37 2.51
CA ILE A 6 -20.58 -6.25 1.30
C ILE A 6 -20.97 -7.63 0.81
N LEU A 7 -20.05 -8.58 0.92
CA LEU A 7 -20.27 -9.99 0.60
C LEU A 7 -20.20 -10.81 1.90
N LYS A 8 -21.02 -11.83 1.98
CA LYS A 8 -20.95 -12.85 3.04
C LYS A 8 -19.84 -13.83 2.71
N ALA A 9 -19.07 -14.24 3.72
CA ALA A 9 -18.13 -15.33 3.58
C ALA A 9 -18.88 -16.68 3.43
N ASP A 10 -18.42 -17.54 2.56
CA ASP A 10 -18.97 -18.90 2.41
C ASP A 10 -18.59 -19.76 3.61
N GLU A 11 -17.37 -19.60 4.12
CA GLU A 11 -16.86 -20.25 5.34
C GLU A 11 -16.05 -19.23 6.17
N GLY A 12 -15.95 -19.48 7.48
CA GLY A 12 -15.26 -18.60 8.40
C GLY A 12 -16.04 -17.30 8.69
N HIS A 13 -15.35 -16.32 9.26
CA HIS A 13 -15.95 -15.04 9.66
C HIS A 13 -14.94 -13.91 9.52
N VAL A 14 -15.46 -12.69 9.35
CA VAL A 14 -14.66 -11.46 9.30
C VAL A 14 -15.13 -10.57 10.44
N THR A 15 -14.20 -10.12 11.28
CA THR A 15 -14.48 -9.25 12.42
C THR A 15 -13.65 -7.97 12.36
N ILE A 16 -14.20 -6.88 12.89
CA ILE A 16 -13.50 -5.62 13.20
C ILE A 16 -13.68 -5.36 14.70
N ASP A 17 -12.57 -5.30 15.43
CA ASP A 17 -12.55 -5.19 16.90
C ASP A 17 -13.44 -6.23 17.59
N GLY A 18 -13.43 -7.47 17.11
CA GLY A 18 -14.23 -8.58 17.63
C GLY A 18 -15.70 -8.59 17.24
N GLU A 19 -16.19 -7.59 16.51
CA GLU A 19 -17.55 -7.53 16.00
C GLU A 19 -17.61 -8.07 14.57
N GLU A 20 -18.52 -9.02 14.30
CA GLU A 20 -18.74 -9.54 12.97
C GLU A 20 -19.23 -8.44 12.02
N VAL A 21 -18.69 -8.38 10.78
CA VAL A 21 -18.93 -7.24 9.89
C VAL A 21 -20.18 -7.40 9.04
N PHE A 22 -20.52 -8.66 8.63
CA PHE A 22 -21.65 -8.90 7.73
C PHE A 22 -22.98 -8.56 8.43
N GLU A 23 -23.79 -7.69 7.79
CA GLU A 23 -25.08 -7.20 8.30
C GLU A 23 -25.06 -6.59 9.72
N ASN A 24 -23.91 -6.13 10.19
CA ASN A 24 -23.74 -5.52 11.51
C ASN A 24 -23.45 -4.02 11.40
N ILE A 25 -24.46 -3.21 11.73
CA ILE A 25 -24.37 -1.74 11.67
C ILE A 25 -23.30 -1.22 12.64
N LYS A 26 -23.15 -1.84 13.82
CA LYS A 26 -22.18 -1.43 14.84
C LYS A 26 -20.75 -1.57 14.33
N ALA A 27 -20.42 -2.69 13.67
CA ALA A 27 -19.13 -2.88 13.02
C ALA A 27 -18.95 -1.92 11.83
N LYS A 28 -19.99 -1.74 11.01
CA LYS A 28 -19.92 -0.85 9.83
C LYS A 28 -19.77 0.63 10.16
N LYS A 29 -20.17 1.08 11.33
CA LYS A 29 -19.91 2.46 11.80
C LYS A 29 -18.45 2.74 12.14
N LYS A 30 -17.61 1.69 12.31
CA LYS A 30 -16.19 1.82 12.64
C LYS A 30 -15.31 2.11 11.43
N PHE A 31 -15.79 1.88 10.22
CA PHE A 31 -15.00 2.11 9.00
C PHE A 31 -15.79 2.84 7.93
N PHE A 32 -15.04 3.50 7.05
CA PHE A 32 -15.53 3.99 5.77
C PHE A 32 -14.85 3.22 4.65
N TYR A 33 -15.59 2.83 3.60
CA TYR A 33 -15.03 2.10 2.46
C TYR A 33 -15.02 3.00 1.21
N ILE A 34 -13.85 3.19 0.64
CA ILE A 34 -13.63 3.88 -0.63
C ILE A 34 -13.36 2.81 -1.70
N PRO A 35 -14.33 2.49 -2.55
CA PRO A 35 -14.14 1.54 -3.64
C PRO A 35 -13.30 2.14 -4.77
N ASP A 36 -12.73 1.29 -5.64
CA ASP A 36 -12.04 1.74 -6.85
C ASP A 36 -12.96 2.57 -7.74
N ASP A 37 -14.16 2.06 -8.04
CA ASP A 37 -15.20 2.85 -8.73
C ASP A 37 -16.19 3.41 -7.70
N ALA A 38 -16.00 4.69 -7.38
CA ALA A 38 -16.82 5.38 -6.40
C ALA A 38 -18.26 5.57 -6.90
N HIS A 39 -19.21 5.02 -6.16
CA HIS A 39 -20.62 5.11 -6.45
C HIS A 39 -21.26 6.27 -5.70
N PHE A 40 -21.95 7.15 -6.43
CA PHE A 40 -22.69 8.27 -5.87
C PHE A 40 -24.15 8.20 -6.32
N PHE A 41 -25.05 8.80 -5.56
CA PHE A 41 -26.44 8.87 -5.96
C PHE A 41 -26.60 9.62 -7.29
N SER A 42 -27.58 9.22 -8.07
CA SER A 42 -27.90 9.90 -9.33
C SER A 42 -28.18 11.38 -9.09
N ASN A 43 -27.53 12.23 -9.88
CA ASN A 43 -27.63 13.69 -9.75
C ASN A 43 -27.20 14.29 -8.40
N ALA A 44 -26.49 13.56 -7.55
CA ALA A 44 -25.95 14.12 -6.33
C ALA A 44 -24.81 15.10 -6.61
N SER A 45 -24.71 16.12 -5.76
CA SER A 45 -23.53 16.96 -5.59
C SER A 45 -22.70 16.46 -4.41
N PRO A 46 -21.44 16.89 -4.24
CA PRO A 46 -20.67 16.61 -3.03
C PRO A 46 -21.40 17.04 -1.74
N LEU A 47 -22.12 18.15 -1.78
CA LEU A 47 -22.93 18.63 -0.66
C LEU A 47 -24.07 17.65 -0.32
N ASP A 48 -24.77 17.11 -1.30
CA ASP A 48 -25.82 16.11 -1.10
C ASP A 48 -25.23 14.83 -0.45
N MET A 49 -24.04 14.41 -0.87
CA MET A 49 -23.35 13.26 -0.28
C MET A 49 -22.85 13.54 1.13
N MET A 50 -22.36 14.74 1.43
CA MET A 50 -22.01 15.18 2.77
C MET A 50 -23.20 15.08 3.72
N GLU A 51 -24.36 15.64 3.33
CA GLU A 51 -25.58 15.56 4.14
C GLU A 51 -25.99 14.11 4.41
N TYR A 52 -25.94 13.25 3.40
CA TYR A 52 -26.23 11.82 3.56
C TYR A 52 -25.27 11.16 4.56
N TYR A 53 -23.94 11.32 4.38
CA TYR A 53 -22.97 10.69 5.26
C TYR A 53 -22.96 11.27 6.67
N SER A 54 -23.33 12.53 6.85
CA SER A 54 -23.48 13.13 8.18
C SER A 54 -24.62 12.54 9.01
N VAL A 55 -25.60 11.91 8.35
CA VAL A 55 -26.66 11.15 9.04
C VAL A 55 -26.19 9.72 9.36
N VAL A 56 -25.38 9.12 8.47
CA VAL A 56 -24.90 7.74 8.65
C VAL A 56 -23.79 7.66 9.70
N TYR A 57 -22.86 8.63 9.69
CA TYR A 57 -21.70 8.69 10.59
C TYR A 57 -21.86 9.81 11.61
N GLU A 58 -22.10 9.46 12.85
CA GLU A 58 -22.38 10.40 13.96
C GLU A 58 -21.23 11.39 14.22
N ARG A 59 -19.99 10.99 13.89
CA ARG A 59 -18.78 11.80 14.07
C ARG A 59 -18.40 12.61 12.83
N PHE A 60 -19.28 12.70 11.80
CA PHE A 60 -18.96 13.38 10.55
C PHE A 60 -18.67 14.87 10.75
N ASP A 61 -17.52 15.34 10.28
CA ASP A 61 -17.09 16.74 10.39
C ASP A 61 -17.45 17.54 9.11
N LYS A 62 -18.60 18.22 9.15
CA LYS A 62 -19.07 19.08 8.06
C LYS A 62 -18.15 20.29 7.83
N ALA A 63 -17.61 20.88 8.89
CA ALA A 63 -16.75 22.07 8.76
C ALA A 63 -15.45 21.71 8.04
N ARG A 64 -14.87 20.57 8.38
CA ARG A 64 -13.71 20.01 7.70
C ARG A 64 -13.98 19.66 6.25
N PHE A 65 -15.17 19.11 5.95
CA PHE A 65 -15.59 18.83 4.58
C PHE A 65 -15.52 20.08 3.71
N HIS A 66 -16.15 21.18 4.12
CA HIS A 66 -16.12 22.44 3.38
C HIS A 66 -14.70 22.97 3.19
N LYS A 67 -13.86 22.89 4.22
CA LYS A 67 -12.46 23.29 4.15
C LYS A 67 -11.69 22.45 3.12
N LEU A 68 -11.82 21.13 3.15
CA LEU A 68 -11.12 20.25 2.21
C LEU A 68 -11.61 20.43 0.78
N MET A 69 -12.92 20.55 0.56
CA MET A 69 -13.47 20.83 -0.77
C MET A 69 -12.89 22.12 -1.35
N GLY A 70 -12.80 23.19 -0.54
CA GLY A 70 -12.16 24.42 -0.94
C GLY A 70 -10.67 24.28 -1.25
N ASN A 71 -9.91 23.58 -0.42
CA ASN A 71 -8.49 23.33 -0.62
C ASN A 71 -8.20 22.53 -1.90
N PHE A 72 -9.07 21.60 -2.26
CA PHE A 72 -8.97 20.80 -3.48
C PHE A 72 -9.55 21.51 -4.72
N GLY A 73 -10.11 22.70 -4.56
CA GLY A 73 -10.71 23.47 -5.65
C GLY A 73 -11.95 22.81 -6.25
N LEU A 74 -12.68 22.04 -5.46
CA LEU A 74 -13.88 21.32 -5.89
C LEU A 74 -15.14 22.10 -5.55
N ASP A 75 -16.04 22.25 -6.52
CA ASP A 75 -17.34 22.89 -6.32
C ASP A 75 -18.32 21.90 -5.66
N GLU A 76 -18.72 22.21 -4.42
CA GLU A 76 -19.60 21.38 -3.60
C GLU A 76 -21.01 21.20 -4.16
N LYS A 77 -21.48 22.15 -4.97
CA LYS A 77 -22.85 22.17 -5.55
C LYS A 77 -22.89 21.60 -6.96
N ARG A 78 -21.76 21.47 -7.62
CA ARG A 78 -21.68 20.91 -8.97
C ARG A 78 -22.01 19.40 -8.94
N LYS A 79 -22.77 18.92 -9.92
CA LYS A 79 -23.17 17.52 -9.98
C LYS A 79 -21.97 16.58 -10.21
N ILE A 80 -21.82 15.55 -9.35
CA ILE A 80 -20.66 14.64 -9.35
C ILE A 80 -20.53 13.87 -10.67
N HIS A 81 -21.63 13.57 -11.36
CA HIS A 81 -21.53 12.87 -12.65
C HIS A 81 -20.77 13.68 -13.72
N THR A 82 -20.63 15.01 -13.55
CA THR A 82 -19.86 15.89 -14.44
C THR A 82 -18.38 16.00 -14.04
N PHE A 83 -17.97 15.35 -12.94
CA PHE A 83 -16.59 15.35 -12.48
C PHE A 83 -15.75 14.33 -13.26
N SER A 84 -14.44 14.61 -13.41
CA SER A 84 -13.49 13.61 -13.90
C SER A 84 -13.36 12.42 -12.92
N LYS A 85 -12.77 11.29 -13.36
CA LYS A 85 -12.49 10.15 -12.48
C LYS A 85 -11.67 10.59 -11.24
N GLY A 86 -10.62 11.38 -11.45
CA GLY A 86 -9.79 11.92 -10.36
C GLY A 86 -10.56 12.81 -9.39
N MET A 87 -11.41 13.73 -9.88
CA MET A 87 -12.26 14.57 -9.02
C MET A 87 -13.24 13.74 -8.20
N LYS A 88 -13.85 12.71 -8.77
CA LYS A 88 -14.73 11.78 -8.05
C LYS A 88 -13.98 11.05 -6.94
N LYS A 89 -12.76 10.61 -7.21
CA LYS A 89 -11.90 9.96 -6.22
C LYS A 89 -11.56 10.92 -5.07
N GLN A 90 -11.23 12.18 -5.38
CA GLN A 90 -10.99 13.22 -4.36
C GLN A 90 -12.22 13.43 -3.47
N VAL A 91 -13.42 13.52 -4.03
CA VAL A 91 -14.67 13.62 -3.25
C VAL A 91 -14.85 12.40 -2.32
N SER A 92 -14.60 11.19 -2.81
CA SER A 92 -14.69 9.96 -1.99
C SER A 92 -13.72 9.99 -0.83
N VAL A 93 -12.47 10.41 -1.06
CA VAL A 93 -11.45 10.54 -0.01
C VAL A 93 -11.87 11.58 1.03
N ILE A 94 -12.34 12.76 0.60
CA ILE A 94 -12.80 13.82 1.50
C ILE A 94 -13.96 13.33 2.37
N LEU A 95 -14.96 12.66 1.78
CA LEU A 95 -16.08 12.08 2.52
C LEU A 95 -15.62 11.04 3.52
N GLY A 96 -14.68 10.15 3.13
CA GLY A 96 -14.12 9.13 4.02
C GLY A 96 -13.37 9.73 5.20
N ILE A 97 -12.52 10.71 4.97
CA ILE A 97 -11.79 11.44 6.03
C ILE A 97 -12.75 12.13 6.98
N CYS A 98 -13.74 12.85 6.44
CA CYS A 98 -14.71 13.60 7.25
C CYS A 98 -15.70 12.71 8.01
N SER A 99 -15.84 11.44 7.66
CA SER A 99 -16.65 10.49 8.40
C SER A 99 -16.09 10.17 9.79
N ASN A 100 -14.82 10.50 10.07
CA ASN A 100 -14.13 10.31 11.35
C ASN A 100 -14.24 8.88 11.90
N THR A 101 -14.17 7.88 11.02
CA THR A 101 -14.17 6.47 11.38
C THR A 101 -12.79 6.02 11.88
N ASP A 102 -12.75 4.92 12.62
CA ASP A 102 -11.49 4.39 13.17
C ASP A 102 -10.65 3.72 12.07
N TYR A 103 -11.31 3.16 11.06
CA TYR A 103 -10.67 2.53 9.90
C TYR A 103 -11.11 3.19 8.59
N LEU A 104 -10.20 3.25 7.62
CA LEU A 104 -10.49 3.70 6.26
C LEU A 104 -10.05 2.62 5.28
N PHE A 105 -11.01 1.92 4.68
CA PHE A 105 -10.74 0.91 3.67
C PHE A 105 -10.65 1.56 2.29
N CYS A 106 -9.51 1.44 1.66
CA CYS A 106 -9.13 2.09 0.41
C CYS A 106 -8.85 1.06 -0.67
N ASP A 107 -9.68 1.03 -1.71
CA ASP A 107 -9.51 0.13 -2.85
C ASP A 107 -9.05 0.95 -4.06
N GLU A 108 -7.80 0.76 -4.49
CA GLU A 108 -7.14 1.51 -5.57
C GLU A 108 -7.33 3.04 -5.45
N THR A 109 -7.23 3.57 -4.23
CA THR A 109 -7.63 4.96 -3.92
C THR A 109 -6.73 5.99 -4.58
N PHE A 110 -5.46 5.68 -4.79
CA PHE A 110 -4.51 6.60 -5.43
C PHE A 110 -4.54 6.54 -6.95
N ASP A 111 -5.18 5.51 -7.53
CA ASP A 111 -5.26 5.37 -8.98
C ASP A 111 -6.09 6.48 -9.63
N GLY A 112 -5.58 7.05 -10.71
CA GLY A 112 -6.23 8.15 -11.43
C GLY A 112 -6.08 9.53 -10.77
N LEU A 113 -5.36 9.65 -9.66
CA LEU A 113 -4.93 10.94 -9.11
C LEU A 113 -3.64 11.41 -9.79
N ASP A 114 -3.55 12.71 -10.07
CA ASP A 114 -2.27 13.29 -10.47
C ASP A 114 -1.25 13.28 -9.31
N PRO A 115 0.05 13.43 -9.58
CA PRO A 115 1.08 13.33 -8.54
C PRO A 115 0.91 14.31 -7.37
N VAL A 116 0.41 15.52 -7.62
CA VAL A 116 0.21 16.54 -6.58
C VAL A 116 -0.95 16.15 -5.68
N MET A 117 -2.07 15.74 -6.26
CA MET A 117 -3.25 15.28 -5.52
C MET A 117 -2.96 13.99 -4.74
N ARG A 118 -2.18 13.08 -5.31
CA ARG A 118 -1.72 11.87 -4.62
C ARG A 118 -0.93 12.21 -3.37
N GLN A 119 0.03 13.14 -3.47
CA GLN A 119 0.82 13.59 -2.33
C GLN A 119 -0.05 14.29 -1.27
N ALA A 120 -1.03 15.11 -1.69
CA ALA A 120 -1.96 15.75 -0.77
C ALA A 120 -2.78 14.72 0.02
N VAL A 121 -3.29 13.68 -0.64
CA VAL A 121 -4.04 12.59 0.03
C VAL A 121 -3.15 11.81 1.00
N LYS A 122 -1.89 11.48 0.62
CA LYS A 122 -0.91 10.84 1.52
C LYS A 122 -0.66 11.69 2.76
N SER A 123 -0.48 13.00 2.60
CA SER A 123 -0.26 13.93 3.72
C SER A 123 -1.48 14.01 4.65
N ILE A 124 -2.70 13.97 4.10
CA ILE A 124 -3.93 13.92 4.91
C ILE A 124 -3.98 12.60 5.71
N PHE A 125 -3.68 11.46 5.08
CA PHE A 125 -3.68 10.17 5.77
C PHE A 125 -2.67 10.14 6.91
N ALA A 126 -1.45 10.66 6.68
CA ALA A 126 -0.43 10.76 7.72
C ALA A 126 -0.91 11.61 8.92
N ALA A 127 -1.55 12.76 8.65
CA ALA A 127 -2.12 13.59 9.71
C ALA A 127 -3.24 12.87 10.48
N GLU A 128 -4.11 12.11 9.79
CA GLU A 128 -5.18 11.34 10.44
C GLU A 128 -4.65 10.21 11.33
N ILE A 129 -3.56 9.56 10.89
CA ILE A 129 -2.88 8.53 11.68
C ILE A 129 -2.29 9.16 12.95
N GLU A 130 -1.59 10.29 12.82
CA GLU A 130 -0.95 10.99 13.93
C GLU A 130 -1.97 11.58 14.91
N ASP A 131 -2.99 12.31 14.42
CA ASP A 131 -3.92 13.08 15.25
C ASP A 131 -4.95 12.22 15.97
N ARG A 132 -5.41 11.12 15.36
CA ARG A 132 -6.53 10.33 15.90
C ARG A 132 -6.37 8.81 15.81
N ASN A 133 -5.18 8.31 15.50
CA ASN A 133 -4.88 6.89 15.33
C ASN A 133 -5.82 6.18 14.32
N MET A 134 -6.20 6.87 13.23
CA MET A 134 -6.93 6.23 12.14
C MET A 134 -6.06 5.16 11.49
N THR A 135 -6.63 3.99 11.21
CA THR A 135 -5.93 2.93 10.48
C THR A 135 -6.43 2.86 9.03
N PRO A 136 -5.65 3.33 8.05
CA PRO A 136 -5.94 3.08 6.64
C PRO A 136 -5.58 1.63 6.28
N VAL A 137 -6.49 0.94 5.59
CA VAL A 137 -6.26 -0.38 5.00
C VAL A 137 -6.34 -0.22 3.49
N ILE A 138 -5.20 -0.28 2.82
CA ILE A 138 -5.07 0.11 1.43
C ILE A 138 -4.82 -1.13 0.57
N ALA A 139 -5.72 -1.40 -0.37
CA ALA A 139 -5.50 -2.36 -1.44
C ALA A 139 -5.01 -1.61 -2.69
N SER A 140 -3.87 -1.98 -3.21
CA SER A 140 -3.30 -1.43 -4.44
C SER A 140 -2.42 -2.46 -5.15
N HIS A 141 -2.37 -2.38 -6.47
CA HIS A 141 -1.41 -3.10 -7.28
C HIS A 141 -0.12 -2.29 -7.53
N ASN A 142 -0.07 -1.03 -7.09
CA ASN A 142 1.10 -0.16 -7.22
C ASN A 142 1.89 -0.16 -5.90
N LEU A 143 2.89 -1.02 -5.82
CA LEU A 143 3.72 -1.20 -4.62
C LEU A 143 4.49 0.06 -4.21
N ARG A 144 4.88 0.91 -5.17
CA ARG A 144 5.57 2.18 -4.86
C ARG A 144 4.68 3.16 -4.10
N GLU A 145 3.37 3.12 -4.32
CA GLU A 145 2.44 3.97 -3.58
C GLU A 145 2.30 3.53 -2.14
N LEU A 146 2.34 2.21 -1.90
CA LEU A 146 2.25 1.62 -0.56
C LEU A 146 3.53 1.83 0.26
N GLU A 147 4.68 1.81 -0.41
CA GLU A 147 6.00 1.91 0.24
C GLU A 147 6.18 3.17 1.08
N ASP A 148 5.53 4.28 0.67
CA ASP A 148 5.66 5.58 1.33
C ASP A 148 4.65 5.80 2.47
N ILE A 149 3.66 4.91 2.62
CA ILE A 149 2.52 5.19 3.52
C ILE A 149 2.19 4.03 4.46
N CYS A 150 2.57 2.79 4.10
CA CYS A 150 2.26 1.61 4.87
C CYS A 150 3.44 1.22 5.77
N ASP A 151 3.15 0.83 7.00
CA ASP A 151 4.07 0.21 7.95
C ASP A 151 4.02 -1.32 7.89
N HIS A 152 2.88 -1.88 7.47
CA HIS A 152 2.65 -3.31 7.33
C HIS A 152 2.10 -3.65 5.95
N VAL A 153 2.59 -4.74 5.36
CA VAL A 153 2.15 -5.19 4.03
C VAL A 153 1.72 -6.65 4.05
N GLY A 154 0.65 -6.92 3.29
CA GLY A 154 0.15 -8.26 3.06
C GLY A 154 0.04 -8.56 1.56
N LEU A 155 0.54 -9.73 1.15
CA LEU A 155 0.42 -10.21 -0.22
C LEU A 155 -0.67 -11.25 -0.32
N LEU A 156 -1.72 -10.94 -1.07
CA LEU A 156 -2.75 -11.87 -1.46
C LEU A 156 -2.41 -12.54 -2.80
N HIS A 157 -2.37 -13.87 -2.80
CA HIS A 157 -2.15 -14.64 -4.01
C HIS A 157 -3.05 -15.88 -4.05
N LYS A 158 -3.78 -16.08 -5.15
CA LYS A 158 -4.72 -17.22 -5.36
C LYS A 158 -5.68 -17.47 -4.18
N GLY A 159 -6.17 -16.38 -3.58
CA GLY A 159 -7.12 -16.44 -2.46
C GLY A 159 -6.50 -16.69 -1.08
N GLY A 160 -5.17 -16.81 -0.97
CA GLY A 160 -4.44 -16.95 0.29
C GLY A 160 -3.51 -15.79 0.56
N ILE A 161 -3.12 -15.62 1.82
CA ILE A 161 -2.07 -14.68 2.23
C ILE A 161 -0.73 -15.39 2.05
N LEU A 162 0.06 -14.96 1.06
CA LEU A 162 1.41 -15.48 0.83
C LEU A 162 2.41 -14.89 1.81
N LEU A 163 2.24 -13.63 2.16
CA LEU A 163 3.12 -12.84 3.01
C LEU A 163 2.29 -11.86 3.82
N SER A 164 2.65 -11.67 5.11
CA SER A 164 2.14 -10.61 5.97
C SER A 164 3.26 -10.22 6.92
N LYS A 165 3.86 -9.04 6.73
CA LYS A 165 5.05 -8.60 7.45
C LYS A 165 5.08 -7.08 7.62
N ASP A 166 5.81 -6.65 8.63
CA ASP A 166 6.24 -5.27 8.79
C ASP A 166 7.20 -4.88 7.66
N LEU A 167 7.01 -3.68 7.11
CA LEU A 167 7.78 -3.20 5.96
C LEU A 167 9.24 -2.90 6.33
N ASP A 168 9.47 -2.34 7.51
CA ASP A 168 10.81 -2.04 7.98
C ASP A 168 11.60 -3.33 8.25
N ASP A 169 10.97 -4.34 8.87
CA ASP A 169 11.58 -5.65 9.05
C ASP A 169 11.97 -6.31 7.71
N MET A 170 11.13 -6.13 6.68
CA MET A 170 11.45 -6.63 5.34
C MET A 170 12.65 -5.90 4.74
N LYS A 171 12.68 -4.58 4.84
CA LYS A 171 13.79 -3.74 4.33
C LYS A 171 15.10 -3.95 5.07
N LEU A 172 15.05 -4.27 6.37
CA LEU A 172 16.24 -4.53 7.18
C LEU A 172 16.89 -5.89 6.89
N ASN A 173 16.13 -6.84 6.36
CA ASN A 173 16.58 -8.23 6.21
C ASN A 173 16.88 -8.66 4.77
N ILE A 174 16.68 -7.79 3.78
CA ILE A 174 16.99 -8.09 2.37
C ILE A 174 17.67 -6.88 1.75
N HIS A 175 18.84 -7.09 1.13
CA HIS A 175 19.62 -6.03 0.51
C HIS A 175 20.06 -6.41 -0.90
N LYS A 176 20.25 -5.37 -1.73
CA LYS A 176 20.86 -5.48 -3.04
C LYS A 176 22.33 -5.07 -2.95
N ILE A 177 23.22 -5.92 -3.41
CA ILE A 177 24.65 -5.61 -3.53
C ILE A 177 24.97 -5.47 -5.01
N GLN A 178 25.41 -4.30 -5.42
CA GLN A 178 26.06 -4.13 -6.72
C GLN A 178 27.57 -4.25 -6.52
N CYS A 179 28.22 -5.15 -7.25
CA CYS A 179 29.64 -5.36 -7.07
C CYS A 179 30.35 -5.72 -8.38
N VAL A 180 31.67 -5.44 -8.38
CA VAL A 180 32.63 -5.93 -9.37
C VAL A 180 33.66 -6.76 -8.62
N LEU A 181 33.65 -8.07 -8.82
CA LEU A 181 34.56 -8.99 -8.18
C LEU A 181 35.97 -8.94 -8.83
N LYS A 182 36.97 -9.42 -8.10
CA LYS A 182 38.31 -9.61 -8.64
C LYS A 182 38.28 -10.62 -9.79
N GLU A 183 39.27 -10.55 -10.68
CA GLU A 183 39.36 -11.44 -11.81
C GLU A 183 39.43 -12.91 -11.35
N GLY A 184 38.64 -13.77 -11.97
CA GLY A 184 38.52 -15.19 -11.59
C GLY A 184 37.60 -15.52 -10.46
N MET A 185 36.99 -14.51 -9.77
CA MET A 185 35.98 -14.72 -8.74
C MET A 185 34.56 -14.65 -9.33
N THR A 186 33.66 -15.44 -8.77
CA THR A 186 32.23 -15.52 -9.10
C THR A 186 31.39 -15.28 -7.85
N ALA A 187 30.07 -15.14 -8.02
CA ALA A 187 29.17 -15.02 -6.87
C ALA A 187 29.17 -16.26 -5.95
N ASP A 188 29.45 -17.45 -6.51
CA ASP A 188 29.52 -18.72 -5.76
C ASP A 188 30.68 -18.77 -4.79
N ASP A 189 31.70 -17.94 -4.99
CA ASP A 189 32.86 -17.83 -4.10
C ASP A 189 32.57 -17.02 -2.84
N LEU A 190 31.50 -16.22 -2.83
CA LEU A 190 31.09 -15.35 -1.71
C LEU A 190 30.41 -16.14 -0.60
N LYS A 191 31.20 -16.99 0.07
CA LYS A 191 30.71 -17.83 1.18
C LYS A 191 30.29 -16.97 2.37
N GLY A 192 29.11 -17.28 2.88
CA GLY A 192 28.51 -16.57 4.01
C GLY A 192 27.40 -15.61 3.63
N LEU A 193 27.31 -15.21 2.34
CA LEU A 193 26.13 -14.49 1.84
C LEU A 193 25.02 -15.48 1.49
N GLN A 194 23.82 -15.24 2.01
CA GLN A 194 22.63 -15.95 1.56
C GLN A 194 22.07 -15.26 0.30
N ILE A 195 22.58 -15.65 -0.86
CA ILE A 195 22.17 -15.08 -2.15
C ILE A 195 20.80 -15.64 -2.53
N LEU A 196 19.80 -14.77 -2.74
CA LEU A 196 18.46 -15.11 -3.18
C LEU A 196 18.37 -15.09 -4.70
N SER A 197 18.98 -14.07 -5.33
CA SER A 197 19.06 -13.96 -6.78
C SER A 197 20.34 -13.27 -7.21
N GLN A 198 20.77 -13.54 -8.46
CA GLN A 198 21.91 -12.87 -9.07
C GLN A 198 21.62 -12.48 -10.51
N GLU A 199 22.07 -11.29 -10.88
CA GLU A 199 22.02 -10.77 -12.23
C GLU A 199 23.40 -10.21 -12.61
N GLY A 200 23.80 -10.37 -13.87
CA GLY A 200 25.09 -9.87 -14.36
C GLY A 200 24.95 -9.04 -15.63
N ARG A 201 25.62 -7.89 -15.68
CA ARG A 201 25.82 -7.10 -16.91
C ARG A 201 27.31 -6.84 -17.10
N GLY A 202 27.95 -7.66 -17.94
CA GLY A 202 29.41 -7.61 -18.13
C GLY A 202 30.14 -8.00 -16.83
N ARG A 203 30.92 -7.07 -16.26
CA ARG A 203 31.65 -7.29 -15.01
C ARG A 203 30.87 -6.86 -13.75
N LEU A 204 29.75 -6.15 -13.91
CA LEU A 204 28.90 -5.72 -12.81
C LEU A 204 27.93 -6.84 -12.46
N LEU A 205 27.99 -7.28 -11.20
CA LEU A 205 27.04 -8.22 -10.61
C LEU A 205 26.08 -7.47 -9.71
N THR A 206 24.81 -7.83 -9.76
CA THR A 206 23.78 -7.41 -8.83
C THR A 206 23.30 -8.65 -8.06
N LEU A 207 23.50 -8.67 -6.77
CA LEU A 207 23.12 -9.77 -5.90
C LEU A 207 22.00 -9.31 -4.97
N THR A 208 20.91 -10.07 -4.87
CA THR A 208 19.93 -9.91 -3.79
C THR A 208 20.29 -10.88 -2.68
N VAL A 209 20.52 -10.38 -1.48
CA VAL A 209 21.01 -11.17 -0.36
C VAL A 209 20.10 -11.03 0.85
N ARG A 210 19.95 -12.09 1.62
CA ARG A 210 19.25 -12.09 2.91
C ARG A 210 20.26 -11.91 4.03
N GLY A 211 19.95 -11.07 5.00
CA GLY A 211 20.76 -10.70 6.16
C GLY A 211 20.74 -9.19 6.36
N THR A 212 21.34 -8.73 7.44
CA THR A 212 21.47 -7.29 7.72
C THR A 212 22.50 -6.64 6.78
N LYS A 213 22.34 -5.32 6.57
CA LYS A 213 23.29 -4.55 5.77
C LYS A 213 24.73 -4.71 6.29
N GLN A 214 24.91 -4.65 7.62
CA GLN A 214 26.22 -4.75 8.23
C GLN A 214 26.87 -6.11 7.97
N GLU A 215 26.12 -7.21 8.12
CA GLU A 215 26.62 -8.56 7.81
C GLU A 215 27.05 -8.71 6.36
N ALA A 216 26.24 -8.18 5.45
CA ALA A 216 26.54 -8.20 4.02
C ALA A 216 27.80 -7.39 3.68
N GLU A 217 27.94 -6.19 4.24
CA GLU A 217 29.13 -5.34 4.07
C GLU A 217 30.39 -5.99 4.68
N ASP A 218 30.30 -6.58 5.88
CA ASP A 218 31.41 -7.26 6.53
C ASP A 218 31.90 -8.47 5.73
N ILE A 219 30.98 -9.21 5.13
CA ILE A 219 31.34 -10.33 4.25
C ILE A 219 32.00 -9.83 2.98
N MET A 220 31.39 -8.83 2.30
CA MET A 220 31.97 -8.27 1.06
C MET A 220 33.37 -7.70 1.30
N ASN A 221 33.61 -7.01 2.39
CA ASN A 221 34.93 -6.47 2.76
C ASN A 221 36.01 -7.55 2.89
N ARG A 222 35.68 -8.77 3.34
CA ARG A 222 36.64 -9.89 3.44
C ARG A 222 37.14 -10.37 2.08
N TYR A 223 36.29 -10.24 1.05
CA TYR A 223 36.65 -10.65 -0.32
C TYR A 223 37.34 -9.55 -1.13
N GLU A 224 37.38 -8.31 -0.57
CA GLU A 224 38.04 -7.14 -1.19
C GLU A 224 37.68 -7.00 -2.69
N PRO A 225 36.39 -6.85 -3.06
CA PRO A 225 36.01 -6.68 -4.45
C PRO A 225 36.60 -5.39 -5.02
N VAL A 226 36.67 -5.26 -6.34
CA VAL A 226 37.12 -4.03 -7.00
C VAL A 226 36.18 -2.86 -6.66
N PHE A 227 34.90 -3.16 -6.53
CA PHE A 227 33.85 -2.23 -6.13
C PHE A 227 32.69 -3.01 -5.50
N PHE A 228 32.05 -2.44 -4.49
CA PHE A 228 30.71 -2.85 -4.08
C PHE A 228 29.94 -1.71 -3.40
N GLU A 229 28.61 -1.80 -3.49
CA GLU A 229 27.68 -0.90 -2.84
C GLU A 229 26.46 -1.70 -2.40
N CYS A 230 26.03 -1.48 -1.14
CA CYS A 230 24.77 -2.01 -0.62
C CYS A 230 23.64 -0.99 -0.83
N ILE A 231 22.65 -1.36 -1.63
CA ILE A 231 21.52 -0.51 -2.00
C ILE A 231 20.26 -1.09 -1.34
N PRO A 232 19.40 -0.26 -0.72
CA PRO A 232 18.12 -0.75 -0.23
C PRO A 232 17.25 -1.23 -1.40
N LEU A 233 16.49 -2.30 -1.19
CA LEU A 233 15.49 -2.74 -2.16
C LEU A 233 14.22 -1.91 -2.03
N SER A 234 13.57 -1.67 -3.17
CA SER A 234 12.18 -1.21 -3.19
C SER A 234 11.24 -2.33 -2.74
N LEU A 235 10.04 -1.97 -2.29
CA LEU A 235 9.00 -2.94 -1.93
C LEU A 235 8.70 -3.90 -3.10
N GLU A 236 8.74 -3.41 -4.35
CA GLU A 236 8.55 -4.22 -5.55
C GLU A 236 9.62 -5.31 -5.70
N GLU A 237 10.89 -4.97 -5.48
CA GLU A 237 12.00 -5.93 -5.55
C GLU A 237 11.96 -6.96 -4.42
N ILE A 238 11.61 -6.53 -3.20
CA ILE A 238 11.40 -7.41 -2.05
C ILE A 238 10.26 -8.39 -2.34
N PHE A 239 9.14 -7.88 -2.89
CA PHE A 239 7.99 -8.66 -3.26
C PHE A 239 8.33 -9.75 -4.28
N ILE A 240 9.09 -9.40 -5.34
CA ILE A 240 9.55 -10.35 -6.35
C ILE A 240 10.40 -11.45 -5.70
N SER A 241 11.37 -11.06 -4.84
CA SER A 241 12.26 -12.03 -4.20
C SER A 241 11.53 -12.98 -3.23
N GLU A 242 10.58 -12.49 -2.45
CA GLU A 242 9.78 -13.32 -1.53
C GLU A 242 8.82 -14.25 -2.29
N THR A 243 8.27 -13.81 -3.44
CA THR A 243 7.42 -14.67 -4.27
C THR A 243 8.22 -15.77 -4.98
N GLU A 244 9.44 -15.51 -5.40
CA GLU A 244 10.35 -16.52 -5.97
C GLU A 244 10.70 -17.60 -4.93
N VAL A 245 11.00 -17.22 -3.69
CA VAL A 245 11.26 -18.14 -2.58
C VAL A 245 10.03 -19.01 -2.28
N ALA A 246 8.82 -18.45 -2.41
CA ALA A 246 7.56 -19.18 -2.25
C ALA A 246 7.24 -20.12 -3.45
N GLY A 247 8.14 -20.22 -4.43
CA GLY A 247 7.99 -21.10 -5.60
C GLY A 247 7.23 -20.48 -6.77
N TYR A 248 7.02 -19.17 -6.73
CA TYR A 248 6.39 -18.43 -7.83
C TYR A 248 7.47 -17.95 -8.79
N ASP A 249 7.78 -18.78 -9.78
CA ASP A 249 8.79 -18.48 -10.80
C ASP A 249 8.16 -17.61 -11.91
N ILE A 250 8.44 -16.30 -11.87
CA ILE A 250 7.98 -15.33 -12.88
C ILE A 250 8.47 -15.73 -14.28
N ARG A 251 9.61 -16.44 -14.38
CA ARG A 251 10.16 -16.92 -15.67
C ARG A 251 9.22 -17.93 -16.34
N LYS A 252 8.46 -18.71 -15.58
CA LYS A 252 7.44 -19.63 -16.13
C LYS A 252 6.19 -18.95 -16.68
N LEU A 253 6.03 -17.65 -16.48
CA LEU A 253 4.95 -16.87 -17.08
C LEU A 253 5.37 -16.23 -18.42
N ILE A 254 6.65 -16.21 -18.71
CA ILE A 254 7.20 -15.53 -19.89
C ILE A 254 7.70 -16.55 -20.94
N PHE A 255 8.01 -17.76 -20.51
CA PHE A 255 8.46 -18.90 -21.31
C PHE A 255 7.62 -20.15 -20.97
#